data_c1a7439ee47dbdc178b275db5b4e7e08
#
_entry.id   c1a7439ee47dbdc178b275db5b4e7e08
#
_cell.length_a   1.000
_cell.length_b   1.000
_cell.length_c   1.000
_cell.angle_alpha   90.00
_cell.angle_beta   90.00
_cell.angle_gamma   90.00
#
_symmetry.space_group_name_H-M   'P 1'
#
loop_
_entity.id
_entity.type
_entity.pdbx_description
1 polymer ?
#
loop_
_entity_poly.entity_id
_entity_poly.type
_entity_poly.pdbx_seq_one_letter_code
_entity_poly.pdbx_strand_id
1 'polypeptide(L)'
;MKSAFAFLLAAGRAPGIARRGFRPLLALALFVLTAAVAPARAALPIERLKLPPGFRIEVVSDDVPSAREMALSPKGILYVGSMDGHVYALELRDGQAVAKHVIASGLEMPVGVAWHDGALYVSAVSKIVRFDAIDDHLGDPPTAVVVTEALPTERHHGWKFIAFGPDGKLYVPQGAPCNVCLADRDRYAMIGRMNADGSHYETISRGVRNTVGFAWHPTTHELWFTDNGRDLMGDDVPDDKLNRAPRAGMDFGFPFCHGGDVSDPEFGKGHACGEFTPPVAKLGAHVASLGMRFYTGAMFPPDYRNNIFIAEHGSWNRSKKVGYRVVRVTVNADGSNARQEVLVQGWLMPDESVWGRPADVLPLPDGSLLISDDYAGAIYRVTYTAP
;
A
#
# COMPACT_ATOMS: atom_id res chain seq x y z
N MET A 1 22.79 4.69 62.33
CA MET A 1 22.47 5.90 63.12
C MET A 1 21.00 6.19 62.78
N LYS A 2 20.01 5.71 63.59
CA LYS A 2 19.28 6.40 64.67
C LYS A 2 18.70 7.74 64.16
N SER A 3 17.39 7.94 64.05
CA SER A 3 16.46 8.01 65.17
C SER A 3 14.99 7.92 64.71
N ALA A 4 14.22 7.22 65.49
CA ALA A 4 12.77 7.21 65.57
C ALA A 4 12.28 8.40 66.42
N PHE A 5 11.07 8.87 66.18
CA PHE A 5 10.28 9.61 67.19
C PHE A 5 8.81 9.19 67.13
N ALA A 6 8.41 8.61 68.22
CA ALA A 6 7.04 8.36 68.61
C ALA A 6 6.54 9.42 69.58
N PHE A 7 5.29 9.85 69.51
CA PHE A 7 4.54 10.48 70.63
C PHE A 7 3.04 10.20 70.43
N LEU A 8 2.52 9.47 71.21
CA LEU A 8 1.68 9.43 72.43
C LEU A 8 0.29 10.04 72.30
N LEU A 9 -0.64 9.20 72.75
CA LEU A 9 -2.04 9.31 73.01
C LEU A 9 -2.40 10.49 73.99
N ALA A 10 -3.58 11.10 73.74
CA ALA A 10 -4.37 11.66 74.84
C ALA A 10 -5.89 11.48 74.53
N ALA A 11 -6.53 10.82 75.44
CA ALA A 11 -7.95 10.58 75.45
C ALA A 11 -8.72 11.79 76.07
N GLY A 12 -9.79 12.20 75.48
CA GLY A 12 -10.72 13.20 76.06
C GLY A 12 -12.16 12.76 75.86
N ARG A 13 -12.87 12.65 76.96
CA ARG A 13 -14.26 12.21 77.10
C ARG A 13 -15.27 13.25 76.58
N ALA A 14 -16.42 12.72 76.18
CA ALA A 14 -17.62 13.31 75.66
C ALA A 14 -18.33 14.36 76.56
N PRO A 15 -19.29 15.15 76.01
CA PRO A 15 -20.70 14.84 76.39
C PRO A 15 -21.68 14.88 75.20
N GLY A 16 -22.77 14.15 75.42
CA GLY A 16 -23.78 13.86 74.44
C GLY A 16 -24.67 15.04 74.11
N ILE A 17 -25.14 15.08 72.87
CA ILE A 17 -26.25 15.96 72.42
C ILE A 17 -27.19 15.12 71.52
N ALA A 18 -28.42 15.31 71.76
CA ALA A 18 -29.69 14.82 71.28
C ALA A 18 -29.75 14.31 69.79
N ARG A 19 -30.47 13.22 69.67
CA ARG A 19 -31.01 12.70 68.41
C ARG A 19 -32.08 13.63 67.84
N ARG A 20 -31.81 14.25 66.71
CA ARG A 20 -32.84 14.74 65.79
C ARG A 20 -32.83 13.86 64.53
N GLY A 21 -34.04 13.31 64.25
CA GLY A 21 -34.25 12.44 63.13
C GLY A 21 -33.98 13.10 61.77
N PHE A 22 -33.06 12.54 61.02
CA PHE A 22 -32.83 12.89 59.59
C PHE A 22 -33.67 11.93 58.73
N ARG A 23 -34.65 12.47 58.01
CA ARG A 23 -35.34 11.78 56.92
C ARG A 23 -34.39 11.74 55.73
N PRO A 24 -34.11 10.59 55.08
CA PRO A 24 -33.35 10.57 53.85
C PRO A 24 -34.20 11.11 52.70
N LEU A 25 -33.82 12.25 52.14
CA LEU A 25 -34.24 12.68 50.82
C LEU A 25 -33.58 11.79 49.79
N LEU A 26 -34.37 10.94 49.14
CA LEU A 26 -33.97 10.15 47.98
C LEU A 26 -33.75 11.10 46.79
N ALA A 27 -32.53 11.55 46.54
CA ALA A 27 -32.19 12.27 45.33
C ALA A 27 -32.09 11.25 44.16
N LEU A 28 -33.14 11.23 43.34
CA LEU A 28 -33.18 10.49 42.09
C LEU A 28 -32.21 11.17 41.08
N ALA A 29 -30.98 10.70 40.97
CA ALA A 29 -30.04 11.15 39.96
C ALA A 29 -30.47 10.60 38.57
N LEU A 30 -31.10 11.47 37.78
CA LEU A 30 -31.43 11.17 36.38
C LEU A 30 -30.10 11.16 35.57
N PHE A 31 -29.55 9.99 35.31
CA PHE A 31 -28.43 9.81 34.35
C PHE A 31 -28.99 10.05 32.94
N VAL A 32 -28.85 11.24 32.41
CA VAL A 32 -29.07 11.49 30.99
C VAL A 32 -27.90 10.86 30.23
N LEU A 33 -28.14 9.68 29.64
CA LEU A 33 -27.22 9.05 28.70
C LEU A 33 -27.20 9.91 27.43
N THR A 34 -26.28 10.84 27.31
CA THR A 34 -26.00 11.51 26.05
C THR A 34 -25.26 10.49 25.16
N ALA A 35 -26.01 9.86 24.29
CA ALA A 35 -25.39 9.09 23.18
C ALA A 35 -24.60 10.13 22.36
N ALA A 36 -23.27 10.02 22.40
CA ALA A 36 -22.40 10.77 21.50
C ALA A 36 -22.67 10.24 20.07
N VAL A 37 -23.47 10.99 19.31
CA VAL A 37 -23.61 10.73 17.88
C VAL A 37 -22.26 11.09 17.27
N ALA A 38 -21.47 10.06 16.88
CA ALA A 38 -20.27 10.27 16.09
C ALA A 38 -20.67 11.05 14.81
N PRO A 39 -19.92 12.08 14.42
CA PRO A 39 -20.23 12.81 13.20
C PRO A 39 -20.22 11.82 12.03
N ALA A 40 -21.32 11.77 11.28
CA ALA A 40 -21.39 10.98 10.05
C ALA A 40 -20.28 11.45 9.12
N ARG A 41 -19.40 10.52 8.70
CA ARG A 41 -18.39 10.82 7.70
C ARG A 41 -19.09 11.22 6.40
N ALA A 42 -18.65 12.31 5.78
CA ALA A 42 -19.21 12.73 4.50
C ALA A 42 -18.97 11.63 3.45
N ALA A 43 -20.00 11.31 2.67
CA ALA A 43 -19.88 10.32 1.62
C ALA A 43 -18.81 10.76 0.59
N LEU A 44 -18.02 9.81 0.11
CA LEU A 44 -17.02 10.07 -0.93
C LEU A 44 -17.69 10.48 -2.24
N PRO A 45 -17.18 11.50 -2.94
CA PRO A 45 -17.81 12.04 -4.16
C PRO A 45 -17.50 11.16 -5.39
N ILE A 46 -17.87 9.88 -5.34
CA ILE A 46 -17.58 8.89 -6.39
C ILE A 46 -18.24 9.20 -7.73
N GLU A 47 -19.30 10.01 -7.74
CA GLU A 47 -19.97 10.51 -8.95
C GLU A 47 -19.06 11.39 -9.82
N ARG A 48 -17.94 11.89 -9.26
CA ARG A 48 -16.91 12.64 -9.99
C ARG A 48 -15.96 11.73 -10.75
N LEU A 49 -15.93 10.46 -10.43
CA LEU A 49 -15.08 9.48 -11.11
C LEU A 49 -15.64 9.18 -12.51
N LYS A 50 -14.76 9.17 -13.47
CA LYS A 50 -15.08 8.92 -14.88
C LYS A 50 -14.42 7.62 -15.31
N LEU A 51 -15.23 6.75 -15.93
CA LEU A 51 -14.84 5.46 -16.48
C LEU A 51 -15.33 5.33 -17.91
N PRO A 52 -14.77 4.41 -18.70
CA PRO A 52 -15.30 4.08 -20.03
C PRO A 52 -16.75 3.53 -19.96
N PRO A 53 -17.51 3.58 -21.07
CA PRO A 53 -18.85 3.02 -21.10
C PRO A 53 -18.92 1.55 -20.64
N GLY A 54 -19.97 1.21 -19.90
CA GLY A 54 -20.19 -0.12 -19.34
C GLY A 54 -19.47 -0.38 -18.01
N PHE A 55 -18.45 0.40 -17.64
CA PHE A 55 -17.81 0.30 -16.35
C PHE A 55 -18.55 1.09 -15.27
N ARG A 56 -18.53 0.55 -14.06
CA ARG A 56 -19.07 1.19 -12.84
C ARG A 56 -18.05 1.09 -11.72
N ILE A 57 -18.12 2.03 -10.78
CA ILE A 57 -17.30 2.06 -9.58
C ILE A 57 -18.18 2.26 -8.35
N GLU A 58 -17.89 1.54 -7.30
CA GLU A 58 -18.58 1.62 -6.00
C GLU A 58 -17.57 1.63 -4.86
N VAL A 59 -17.97 2.11 -3.69
CA VAL A 59 -17.17 2.05 -2.47
C VAL A 59 -17.39 0.70 -1.81
N VAL A 60 -16.31 -0.05 -1.56
CA VAL A 60 -16.31 -1.29 -0.77
C VAL A 60 -16.19 -1.00 0.71
N SER A 61 -15.32 -0.05 1.05
CA SER A 61 -15.11 0.47 2.40
C SER A 61 -14.52 1.88 2.30
N ASP A 62 -14.96 2.79 3.17
CA ASP A 62 -14.38 4.13 3.33
C ASP A 62 -13.69 4.30 4.69
N ASP A 63 -13.42 3.20 5.38
CA ASP A 63 -12.81 3.17 6.71
C ASP A 63 -11.55 2.28 6.74
N VAL A 64 -10.60 2.56 5.81
CA VAL A 64 -9.29 1.90 5.74
C VAL A 64 -8.20 2.98 5.63
N PRO A 65 -7.88 3.67 6.74
CA PRO A 65 -6.94 4.78 6.73
C PRO A 65 -5.61 4.42 6.07
N SER A 66 -5.14 5.31 5.18
CA SER A 66 -3.84 5.16 4.49
C SER A 66 -3.67 3.85 3.73
N ALA A 67 -4.75 3.30 3.15
CA ALA A 67 -4.78 2.01 2.47
C ALA A 67 -3.76 1.92 1.32
N ARG A 68 -2.97 0.85 1.31
CA ARG A 68 -1.91 0.63 0.32
C ARG A 68 -2.07 -0.71 -0.38
N GLU A 69 -1.09 -1.59 -0.30
CA GLU A 69 -1.11 -2.89 -0.95
C GLU A 69 -2.26 -3.76 -0.44
N MET A 70 -2.85 -4.52 -1.35
CA MET A 70 -3.95 -5.43 -1.09
C MET A 70 -3.58 -6.87 -1.43
N ALA A 71 -4.00 -7.81 -0.57
CA ALA A 71 -3.91 -9.25 -0.82
C ALA A 71 -5.23 -9.93 -0.44
N LEU A 72 -5.71 -10.84 -1.29
CA LEU A 72 -6.93 -11.60 -1.05
C LEU A 72 -6.59 -13.03 -0.65
N SER A 73 -7.17 -13.52 0.44
CA SER A 73 -7.09 -14.94 0.79
C SER A 73 -8.13 -15.79 0.06
N PRO A 74 -7.93 -17.10 -0.04
CA PRO A 74 -8.93 -18.02 -0.63
C PRO A 74 -10.29 -18.02 0.10
N LYS A 75 -10.35 -17.60 1.36
CA LYS A 75 -11.60 -17.46 2.13
C LYS A 75 -12.32 -16.13 1.85
N GLY A 76 -11.80 -15.29 0.95
CA GLY A 76 -12.40 -13.99 0.61
C GLY A 76 -12.11 -12.88 1.60
N ILE A 77 -11.07 -13.03 2.43
CA ILE A 77 -10.58 -11.97 3.31
C ILE A 77 -9.62 -11.08 2.53
N LEU A 78 -9.92 -9.79 2.47
CA LEU A 78 -9.05 -8.79 1.86
C LEU A 78 -8.14 -8.18 2.93
N TYR A 79 -6.86 -8.50 2.88
CA TYR A 79 -5.84 -7.86 3.70
C TYR A 79 -5.35 -6.58 3.04
N VAL A 80 -5.20 -5.52 3.84
CA VAL A 80 -4.78 -4.20 3.35
C VAL A 80 -3.66 -3.68 4.23
N GLY A 81 -2.50 -3.45 3.64
CA GLY A 81 -1.40 -2.73 4.27
C GLY A 81 -1.67 -1.23 4.30
N SER A 82 -0.97 -0.49 5.16
CA SER A 82 -1.18 0.94 5.30
C SER A 82 0.10 1.72 5.61
N MET A 83 0.01 3.04 5.49
CA MET A 83 1.07 3.95 5.92
C MET A 83 0.91 4.41 7.38
N ASP A 84 -0.21 4.10 8.04
CA ASP A 84 -0.55 4.59 9.39
C ASP A 84 -0.09 3.66 10.52
N GLY A 85 0.62 2.58 10.20
CA GLY A 85 1.14 1.63 11.18
C GLY A 85 0.23 0.45 11.48
N HIS A 86 -0.89 0.31 10.76
CA HIS A 86 -1.84 -0.78 10.91
C HIS A 86 -1.89 -1.68 9.67
N VAL A 87 -2.30 -2.91 9.88
CA VAL A 87 -2.72 -3.83 8.82
C VAL A 87 -4.17 -4.18 9.07
N TYR A 88 -5.00 -4.04 8.04
CA TYR A 88 -6.43 -4.29 8.12
C TYR A 88 -6.80 -5.59 7.41
N ALA A 89 -7.88 -6.23 7.86
CA ALA A 89 -8.56 -7.29 7.14
C ALA A 89 -10.03 -6.90 6.97
N LEU A 90 -10.55 -7.03 5.75
CA LEU A 90 -11.95 -6.82 5.42
C LEU A 90 -12.56 -8.16 5.01
N GLU A 91 -13.65 -8.55 5.69
CA GLU A 91 -14.46 -9.68 5.23
C GLU A 91 -15.34 -9.20 4.08
N LEU A 92 -15.14 -9.77 2.90
CA LEU A 92 -15.92 -9.41 1.71
C LEU A 92 -17.11 -10.34 1.53
N ARG A 93 -18.30 -9.77 1.29
CA ARG A 93 -19.50 -10.49 0.87
C ARG A 93 -20.16 -9.71 -0.26
N ASP A 94 -20.40 -10.39 -1.38
CA ASP A 94 -21.00 -9.76 -2.57
C ASP A 94 -20.25 -8.48 -3.03
N GLY A 95 -18.93 -8.46 -2.81
CA GLY A 95 -18.06 -7.35 -3.18
C GLY A 95 -18.11 -6.14 -2.25
N GLN A 96 -18.77 -6.23 -1.09
CA GLN A 96 -18.84 -5.20 -0.04
C GLN A 96 -18.12 -5.69 1.22
N ALA A 97 -17.46 -4.79 1.96
CA ALA A 97 -16.90 -5.10 3.26
C ALA A 97 -18.02 -5.17 4.31
N VAL A 98 -18.20 -6.34 4.92
CA VAL A 98 -19.23 -6.57 5.97
C VAL A 98 -18.62 -6.53 7.37
N ALA A 99 -17.32 -6.68 7.50
CA ALA A 99 -16.58 -6.52 8.75
C ALA A 99 -15.16 -6.03 8.47
N LYS A 100 -14.59 -5.31 9.45
CA LYS A 100 -13.19 -4.84 9.45
C LYS A 100 -12.51 -5.27 10.74
N HIS A 101 -11.29 -5.79 10.61
CA HIS A 101 -10.42 -6.15 11.73
C HIS A 101 -9.08 -5.45 11.61
N VAL A 102 -8.43 -5.21 12.74
CA VAL A 102 -7.04 -4.74 12.80
C VAL A 102 -6.15 -5.95 13.12
N ILE A 103 -5.36 -6.37 12.15
CA ILE A 103 -4.51 -7.56 12.26
C ILE A 103 -3.20 -7.25 12.97
N ALA A 104 -2.64 -6.07 12.74
CA ALA A 104 -1.42 -5.62 13.37
C ALA A 104 -1.46 -4.11 13.60
N SER A 105 -0.73 -3.67 14.64
CA SER A 105 -0.58 -2.27 15.01
C SER A 105 0.87 -1.96 15.41
N GLY A 106 1.28 -0.71 15.26
CA GLY A 106 2.60 -0.25 15.70
C GLY A 106 3.77 -0.71 14.82
N LEU A 107 3.50 -1.23 13.63
CA LEU A 107 4.51 -1.50 12.62
C LEU A 107 4.90 -0.21 11.88
N GLU A 108 6.16 -0.09 11.49
CA GLU A 108 6.62 1.08 10.74
C GLU A 108 6.28 0.95 9.26
N MET A 109 5.29 1.74 8.78
CA MET A 109 4.79 1.74 7.40
C MET A 109 4.55 0.31 6.86
N PRO A 110 3.62 -0.47 7.44
CA PRO A 110 3.34 -1.85 7.02
C PRO A 110 2.53 -1.88 5.72
N VAL A 111 3.13 -1.39 4.65
CA VAL A 111 2.50 -1.20 3.34
C VAL A 111 2.26 -2.52 2.63
N GLY A 112 3.25 -3.41 2.63
CA GLY A 112 3.21 -4.63 1.86
C GLY A 112 2.52 -5.76 2.60
N VAL A 113 1.60 -6.41 1.92
CA VAL A 113 0.88 -7.59 2.41
C VAL A 113 0.83 -8.68 1.35
N ALA A 114 1.16 -9.92 1.71
CA ALA A 114 1.08 -11.07 0.81
C ALA A 114 0.50 -12.28 1.54
N TRP A 115 -0.56 -12.86 1.00
CA TRP A 115 -1.10 -14.12 1.52
C TRP A 115 -0.42 -15.29 0.82
N HIS A 116 0.07 -16.28 1.59
CA HIS A 116 0.72 -17.46 1.05
C HIS A 116 0.60 -18.63 2.05
N ASP A 117 0.16 -19.80 1.57
CA ASP A 117 0.09 -21.05 2.31
C ASP A 117 -0.56 -20.94 3.70
N GLY A 118 -1.71 -20.24 3.78
CA GLY A 118 -2.46 -20.08 5.03
C GLY A 118 -1.93 -19.00 5.96
N ALA A 119 -0.93 -18.24 5.56
CA ALA A 119 -0.33 -17.17 6.35
C ALA A 119 -0.35 -15.82 5.62
N LEU A 120 -0.46 -14.75 6.39
CA LEU A 120 -0.28 -13.37 5.92
C LEU A 120 1.15 -12.92 6.23
N TYR A 121 1.89 -12.55 5.20
CA TYR A 121 3.18 -11.87 5.30
C TYR A 121 2.96 -10.36 5.26
N VAL A 122 3.65 -9.63 6.13
CA VAL A 122 3.56 -8.17 6.25
C VAL A 122 4.94 -7.58 6.24
N SER A 123 5.21 -6.64 5.34
CA SER A 123 6.43 -5.87 5.33
C SER A 123 6.32 -4.66 6.26
N ALA A 124 7.36 -4.37 7.00
CA ALA A 124 7.62 -3.07 7.59
C ALA A 124 8.91 -2.49 6.97
N VAL A 125 9.35 -1.30 7.38
CA VAL A 125 10.55 -0.68 6.78
C VAL A 125 11.76 -1.61 6.84
N SER A 126 12.06 -2.18 8.00
CA SER A 126 13.29 -2.97 8.22
C SER A 126 13.07 -4.47 8.36
N LYS A 127 11.83 -4.94 8.34
CA LYS A 127 11.49 -6.34 8.61
C LYS A 127 10.28 -6.85 7.85
N ILE A 128 10.19 -8.16 7.79
CA ILE A 128 8.98 -8.88 7.37
C ILE A 128 8.55 -9.79 8.51
N VAL A 129 7.27 -9.77 8.83
CA VAL A 129 6.65 -10.65 9.80
C VAL A 129 5.56 -11.50 9.13
N ARG A 130 5.18 -12.60 9.76
CA ARG A 130 4.16 -13.53 9.26
C ARG A 130 3.15 -13.84 10.37
N PHE A 131 1.88 -13.91 10.00
CA PHE A 131 0.76 -14.33 10.85
C PHE A 131 0.20 -15.65 10.31
N ASP A 132 0.46 -16.75 11.02
CA ASP A 132 0.04 -18.08 10.60
C ASP A 132 -1.46 -18.32 10.89
N ALA A 133 -2.16 -19.05 10.00
CA ALA A 133 -3.57 -19.37 10.11
C ALA A 133 -4.49 -18.15 10.34
N ILE A 134 -4.12 -16.99 9.84
CA ILE A 134 -4.74 -15.70 10.16
C ILE A 134 -6.22 -15.62 9.75
N ASP A 135 -6.62 -16.30 8.66
CA ASP A 135 -8.01 -16.31 8.18
C ASP A 135 -9.00 -16.86 9.23
N ASP A 136 -8.54 -17.64 10.18
CA ASP A 136 -9.35 -18.23 11.25
C ASP A 136 -9.28 -17.42 12.57
N HIS A 137 -8.47 -16.35 12.60
CA HIS A 137 -8.14 -15.59 13.82
C HIS A 137 -8.23 -14.07 13.65
N LEU A 138 -9.12 -13.58 12.80
CA LEU A 138 -9.23 -12.14 12.50
C LEU A 138 -9.54 -11.29 13.74
N GLY A 139 -10.35 -11.81 14.66
CA GLY A 139 -10.73 -11.12 15.90
C GLY A 139 -9.70 -11.19 17.03
N ASP A 140 -8.77 -12.15 16.96
CA ASP A 140 -7.68 -12.36 17.92
C ASP A 140 -6.45 -12.86 17.16
N PRO A 141 -5.74 -11.97 16.44
CA PRO A 141 -4.63 -12.36 15.59
C PRO A 141 -3.49 -13.02 16.36
N PRO A 142 -2.87 -14.08 15.83
CA PRO A 142 -1.76 -14.77 16.49
C PRO A 142 -0.55 -13.86 16.61
N THR A 143 0.36 -14.20 17.52
CA THR A 143 1.64 -13.51 17.63
C THR A 143 2.42 -13.61 16.32
N ALA A 144 2.87 -12.48 15.80
CA ALA A 144 3.64 -12.44 14.57
C ALA A 144 4.97 -13.20 14.69
N VAL A 145 5.28 -14.00 13.68
CA VAL A 145 6.58 -14.68 13.53
C VAL A 145 7.48 -13.79 12.68
N VAL A 146 8.69 -13.52 13.15
CA VAL A 146 9.69 -12.76 12.38
C VAL A 146 10.23 -13.62 11.25
N VAL A 147 10.07 -13.16 10.00
CA VAL A 147 10.66 -13.79 8.82
C VAL A 147 12.07 -13.26 8.59
N THR A 148 12.26 -11.93 8.65
CA THR A 148 13.57 -11.29 8.57
C THR A 148 13.54 -9.91 9.21
N GLU A 149 14.66 -9.48 9.80
CA GLU A 149 14.95 -8.12 10.30
C GLU A 149 16.19 -7.52 9.64
N ALA A 150 16.63 -8.11 8.54
CA ALA A 150 17.89 -7.74 7.87
C ALA A 150 17.69 -6.71 6.73
N LEU A 151 16.49 -6.15 6.57
CA LEU A 151 16.22 -5.15 5.54
C LEU A 151 16.76 -3.78 5.95
N PRO A 152 17.01 -2.87 4.98
CA PRO A 152 17.42 -1.50 5.30
C PRO A 152 16.42 -0.76 6.20
N THR A 153 16.95 0.13 7.04
CA THR A 153 16.18 0.86 8.07
C THR A 153 15.76 2.28 7.63
N GLU A 154 16.24 2.73 6.49
CA GLU A 154 15.94 4.06 5.95
C GLU A 154 14.46 4.19 5.58
N ARG A 155 13.84 5.27 6.07
CA ARG A 155 12.42 5.55 5.82
C ARG A 155 12.15 6.06 4.40
N HIS A 156 13.13 6.75 3.80
CA HIS A 156 13.00 7.25 2.43
C HIS A 156 12.94 6.07 1.46
N HIS A 157 11.84 5.91 0.72
CA HIS A 157 11.50 4.73 -0.06
C HIS A 157 11.58 3.41 0.74
N GLY A 158 11.36 3.50 2.06
CA GLY A 158 11.48 2.38 2.98
C GLY A 158 10.27 1.44 2.98
N TRP A 159 9.09 1.90 2.56
CA TRP A 159 7.92 1.05 2.40
C TRP A 159 8.12 0.03 1.27
N LYS A 160 7.61 -1.16 1.44
CA LYS A 160 7.88 -2.27 0.54
C LYS A 160 6.59 -2.96 0.13
N PHE A 161 6.33 -2.99 -1.16
CA PHE A 161 5.39 -3.92 -1.78
C PHE A 161 5.98 -5.32 -1.73
N ILE A 162 5.22 -6.36 -1.36
CA ILE A 162 5.72 -7.73 -1.33
C ILE A 162 4.75 -8.70 -2.02
N ALA A 163 5.28 -9.69 -2.70
CA ALA A 163 4.45 -10.74 -3.28
C ALA A 163 5.27 -12.03 -3.47
N PHE A 164 4.58 -13.18 -3.47
CA PHE A 164 5.17 -14.45 -3.81
C PHE A 164 5.18 -14.66 -5.32
N GLY A 165 6.35 -15.01 -5.85
CA GLY A 165 6.52 -15.34 -7.27
C GLY A 165 6.04 -16.73 -7.64
N PRO A 166 5.95 -17.04 -8.94
CA PRO A 166 5.60 -18.37 -9.42
C PRO A 166 6.64 -19.46 -9.03
N ASP A 167 7.81 -19.03 -8.55
CA ASP A 167 8.86 -19.88 -7.98
C ASP A 167 8.68 -20.14 -6.47
N GLY A 168 7.59 -19.65 -5.86
CA GLY A 168 7.30 -19.78 -4.43
C GLY A 168 8.18 -18.92 -3.53
N LYS A 169 8.98 -18.00 -4.07
CA LYS A 169 9.82 -17.08 -3.31
C LYS A 169 9.12 -15.74 -3.04
N LEU A 170 9.42 -15.13 -1.91
CA LEU A 170 8.94 -13.82 -1.53
C LEU A 170 9.84 -12.73 -2.15
N TYR A 171 9.28 -11.90 -3.01
CA TYR A 171 9.96 -10.77 -3.65
C TYR A 171 9.77 -9.49 -2.85
N VAL A 172 10.86 -8.72 -2.72
CA VAL A 172 10.92 -7.52 -1.87
C VAL A 172 11.75 -6.45 -2.57
N PRO A 173 11.20 -5.31 -2.96
CA PRO A 173 11.97 -4.19 -3.47
C PRO A 173 12.63 -3.45 -2.30
N GLN A 174 13.81 -2.89 -2.57
CA GLN A 174 14.51 -2.00 -1.67
C GLN A 174 14.84 -0.72 -2.41
N GLY A 175 14.06 0.34 -2.13
CA GLY A 175 14.19 1.62 -2.80
C GLY A 175 15.51 2.32 -2.45
N ALA A 176 15.89 3.30 -3.25
CA ALA A 176 17.04 4.15 -2.97
C ALA A 176 16.82 4.95 -1.67
N PRO A 177 17.81 5.11 -0.78
CA PRO A 177 17.66 5.83 0.48
C PRO A 177 17.66 7.36 0.30
N CYS A 178 17.48 7.84 -0.91
CA CYS A 178 17.64 9.23 -1.34
C CYS A 178 16.80 9.54 -2.58
N ASN A 179 16.68 10.82 -2.94
CA ASN A 179 16.14 11.19 -4.25
C ASN A 179 17.04 10.66 -5.38
N VAL A 180 18.34 10.95 -5.30
CA VAL A 180 19.39 10.40 -6.17
C VAL A 180 20.70 10.35 -5.38
N CYS A 181 21.42 9.24 -5.44
CA CYS A 181 22.74 9.05 -4.82
C CYS A 181 23.39 7.77 -5.31
N LEU A 182 24.72 7.68 -5.13
CA LEU A 182 25.47 6.44 -5.22
C LEU A 182 25.29 5.65 -3.91
N ALA A 183 24.20 4.91 -3.81
CA ALA A 183 23.98 4.01 -2.68
C ALA A 183 24.67 2.65 -2.90
N ASP A 184 24.83 1.89 -1.82
CA ASP A 184 25.27 0.49 -1.89
C ASP A 184 24.26 -0.32 -2.73
N ARG A 185 24.68 -0.74 -3.91
CA ARG A 185 23.83 -1.42 -4.92
C ARG A 185 23.51 -2.87 -4.55
N ASP A 186 24.09 -3.40 -3.48
CA ASP A 186 23.75 -4.70 -2.94
C ASP A 186 22.70 -4.60 -1.81
N ARG A 187 22.32 -3.38 -1.43
CA ARG A 187 21.32 -3.10 -0.39
C ARG A 187 20.16 -2.22 -0.86
N TYR A 188 20.35 -1.36 -1.88
CA TYR A 188 19.38 -0.35 -2.29
C TYR A 188 19.19 -0.31 -3.80
N ALA A 189 18.14 0.35 -4.23
CA ALA A 189 17.77 0.53 -5.63
C ALA A 189 17.70 -0.80 -6.39
N MET A 190 17.00 -1.79 -5.80
CA MET A 190 16.94 -3.15 -6.34
C MET A 190 15.62 -3.86 -6.01
N ILE A 191 15.39 -4.98 -6.67
CA ILE A 191 14.39 -5.97 -6.28
C ILE A 191 15.14 -7.25 -5.90
N GLY A 192 14.91 -7.73 -4.68
CA GLY A 192 15.42 -9.01 -4.20
C GLY A 192 14.30 -10.03 -4.02
N ARG A 193 14.67 -11.28 -3.78
CA ARG A 193 13.76 -12.35 -3.35
C ARG A 193 14.42 -13.24 -2.30
N MET A 194 13.60 -13.93 -1.51
CA MET A 194 14.04 -14.87 -0.48
C MET A 194 13.06 -16.04 -0.40
N ASN A 195 13.44 -17.09 0.31
CA ASN A 195 12.50 -18.15 0.68
C ASN A 195 11.43 -17.61 1.63
N ALA A 196 10.31 -18.32 1.76
CA ALA A 196 9.21 -17.96 2.65
C ALA A 196 9.61 -17.84 4.13
N ASP A 197 10.70 -18.51 4.54
CA ASP A 197 11.28 -18.43 5.89
C ASP A 197 12.32 -17.32 6.06
N GLY A 198 12.55 -16.49 5.04
CA GLY A 198 13.52 -15.39 5.04
C GLY A 198 14.95 -15.79 4.66
N SER A 199 15.22 -17.07 4.46
CA SER A 199 16.54 -17.57 4.04
C SER A 199 16.83 -17.31 2.56
N HIS A 200 18.09 -17.45 2.16
CA HIS A 200 18.55 -17.41 0.75
C HIS A 200 18.13 -16.13 0.01
N TYR A 201 18.38 -14.95 0.62
CA TYR A 201 18.17 -13.67 -0.04
C TYR A 201 19.09 -13.52 -1.26
N GLU A 202 18.53 -13.16 -2.40
CA GLU A 202 19.26 -12.89 -3.64
C GLU A 202 18.70 -11.68 -4.39
N THR A 203 19.57 -10.93 -5.08
CA THR A 203 19.17 -9.77 -5.89
C THR A 203 18.75 -10.20 -7.28
N ILE A 204 17.56 -9.77 -7.72
CA ILE A 204 16.99 -10.09 -9.04
C ILE A 204 17.21 -8.96 -10.04
N SER A 205 17.06 -7.71 -9.62
CA SER A 205 17.23 -6.54 -10.51
C SER A 205 17.92 -5.41 -9.76
N ARG A 206 18.74 -4.62 -10.47
CA ARG A 206 19.43 -3.44 -9.95
C ARG A 206 19.04 -2.18 -10.73
N GLY A 207 19.42 -1.02 -10.21
CA GLY A 207 19.14 0.25 -10.88
C GLY A 207 17.65 0.62 -10.89
N VAL A 208 16.91 0.16 -9.87
CA VAL A 208 15.48 0.40 -9.67
C VAL A 208 15.31 1.37 -8.51
N ARG A 209 14.95 2.64 -8.81
CA ARG A 209 14.94 3.70 -7.79
C ARG A 209 13.91 3.46 -6.69
N ASN A 210 12.65 3.24 -7.07
CA ASN A 210 11.56 3.05 -6.12
C ASN A 210 10.39 2.30 -6.76
N THR A 211 10.41 0.98 -6.64
CA THR A 211 9.32 0.10 -7.06
C THR A 211 8.31 -0.05 -5.93
N VAL A 212 7.04 0.23 -6.22
CA VAL A 212 5.92 0.07 -5.29
C VAL A 212 4.81 -0.82 -5.89
N GLY A 213 5.11 -1.53 -6.95
CA GLY A 213 4.18 -2.47 -7.58
C GLY A 213 4.89 -3.35 -8.58
N PHE A 214 4.64 -4.64 -8.50
CA PHE A 214 5.13 -5.61 -9.45
C PHE A 214 4.19 -6.82 -9.56
N ALA A 215 4.27 -7.51 -10.68
CA ALA A 215 3.52 -8.74 -10.95
C ALA A 215 4.28 -9.59 -11.97
N TRP A 216 3.84 -10.82 -12.12
CA TRP A 216 4.38 -11.73 -13.13
C TRP A 216 3.41 -11.82 -14.31
N HIS A 217 3.99 -11.80 -15.52
CA HIS A 217 3.19 -11.98 -16.72
C HIS A 217 2.49 -13.34 -16.69
N PRO A 218 1.16 -13.41 -16.91
CA PRO A 218 0.39 -14.63 -16.67
C PRO A 218 0.77 -15.83 -17.53
N THR A 219 1.47 -15.61 -18.65
CA THR A 219 1.89 -16.70 -19.56
C THR A 219 3.40 -16.95 -19.52
N THR A 220 4.22 -15.88 -19.49
CA THR A 220 5.71 -16.03 -19.55
C THR A 220 6.33 -16.15 -18.18
N HIS A 221 5.59 -15.82 -17.10
CA HIS A 221 6.06 -15.78 -15.71
C HIS A 221 7.23 -14.83 -15.46
N GLU A 222 7.48 -13.90 -16.36
CA GLU A 222 8.49 -12.88 -16.22
C GLU A 222 8.03 -11.78 -15.27
N LEU A 223 8.97 -11.23 -14.51
CA LEU A 223 8.72 -10.14 -13.58
C LEU A 223 8.51 -8.83 -14.35
N TRP A 224 7.43 -8.11 -14.03
CA TRP A 224 7.12 -6.76 -14.49
C TRP A 224 6.91 -5.86 -13.29
N PHE A 225 7.35 -4.61 -13.36
CA PHE A 225 7.27 -3.69 -12.23
C PHE A 225 7.23 -2.22 -12.66
N THR A 226 6.58 -1.40 -11.84
CA THR A 226 6.64 0.06 -11.94
C THR A 226 7.88 0.59 -11.24
N ASP A 227 8.41 1.72 -11.68
CA ASP A 227 9.55 2.38 -11.03
C ASP A 227 9.39 3.91 -11.14
N ASN A 228 9.37 4.57 -9.99
CA ASN A 228 9.23 6.02 -9.89
C ASN A 228 10.53 6.72 -10.21
N GLY A 229 10.51 7.67 -11.14
CA GLY A 229 11.64 8.48 -11.56
C GLY A 229 12.18 9.40 -10.46
N ARG A 230 13.37 9.96 -10.71
CA ARG A 230 14.01 10.98 -9.87
C ARG A 230 13.16 12.25 -9.82
N ASP A 231 13.07 12.89 -8.65
CA ASP A 231 12.41 14.18 -8.48
C ASP A 231 13.34 15.35 -8.81
N LEU A 232 12.74 16.54 -9.01
CA LEU A 232 13.43 17.83 -9.12
C LEU A 232 14.31 18.00 -10.37
N MET A 233 13.88 17.44 -11.51
CA MET A 233 14.47 17.66 -12.83
C MET A 233 13.57 18.49 -13.74
N GLY A 234 12.51 19.12 -13.22
CA GLY A 234 11.49 19.84 -13.95
C GLY A 234 10.18 19.07 -14.06
N ASP A 235 9.19 19.67 -14.71
CA ASP A 235 7.83 19.11 -14.79
C ASP A 235 7.74 17.86 -15.67
N ASP A 236 8.50 17.80 -16.76
CA ASP A 236 8.29 16.84 -17.83
C ASP A 236 9.35 15.74 -17.90
N VAL A 237 10.30 15.73 -16.97
CA VAL A 237 11.38 14.71 -16.89
C VAL A 237 11.74 14.39 -15.44
N PRO A 238 12.18 13.13 -15.19
CA PRO A 238 12.09 11.96 -16.06
C PRO A 238 10.74 11.29 -15.96
N ASP A 239 10.38 10.47 -16.96
CA ASP A 239 9.22 9.61 -16.90
C ASP A 239 9.37 8.55 -15.81
N ASP A 240 8.26 8.23 -15.12
CA ASP A 240 8.08 6.96 -14.42
C ASP A 240 8.03 5.82 -15.44
N LYS A 241 8.37 4.61 -15.00
CA LYS A 241 8.60 3.49 -15.92
C LYS A 241 7.73 2.28 -15.60
N LEU A 242 7.30 1.58 -16.65
CA LEU A 242 6.93 0.18 -16.59
C LEU A 242 8.10 -0.63 -17.15
N ASN A 243 8.65 -1.51 -16.35
CA ASN A 243 9.82 -2.33 -16.67
C ASN A 243 9.45 -3.81 -16.77
N ARG A 244 10.27 -4.60 -17.50
CA ARG A 244 10.18 -6.04 -17.62
C ARG A 244 11.56 -6.65 -17.35
N ALA A 245 11.61 -7.66 -16.49
CA ALA A 245 12.82 -8.40 -16.15
C ALA A 245 12.67 -9.90 -16.52
N PRO A 246 12.90 -10.29 -17.77
CA PRO A 246 12.80 -11.69 -18.21
C PRO A 246 13.85 -12.61 -17.58
N ARG A 247 14.90 -12.06 -16.99
CA ARG A 247 15.96 -12.81 -16.30
C ARG A 247 16.52 -12.04 -15.13
N ALA A 248 17.11 -12.72 -14.18
CA ALA A 248 17.83 -12.10 -13.07
C ALA A 248 19.11 -11.37 -13.56
N GLY A 249 19.57 -10.40 -12.75
CA GLY A 249 20.81 -9.66 -12.97
C GLY A 249 20.69 -8.48 -13.94
N MET A 250 19.46 -8.08 -14.33
CA MET A 250 19.25 -6.91 -15.18
C MET A 250 19.39 -5.62 -14.40
N ASP A 251 19.92 -4.57 -15.05
CA ASP A 251 20.12 -3.23 -14.51
C ASP A 251 19.24 -2.22 -15.27
N PHE A 252 18.48 -1.39 -14.50
CA PHE A 252 17.50 -0.45 -15.03
C PHE A 252 17.93 1.02 -14.93
N GLY A 253 19.20 1.29 -14.61
CA GLY A 253 19.92 2.52 -14.86
C GLY A 253 20.08 3.47 -13.70
N PHE A 254 19.27 3.42 -12.63
CA PHE A 254 19.45 4.32 -11.49
C PHE A 254 20.79 4.05 -10.76
N PRO A 255 21.57 5.10 -10.38
CA PRO A 255 21.28 6.54 -10.47
C PRO A 255 21.77 7.22 -11.75
N PHE A 256 22.31 6.51 -12.72
CA PHE A 256 23.03 7.05 -13.87
C PHE A 256 22.12 7.50 -15.02
N CYS A 257 21.01 6.80 -15.19
CA CYS A 257 20.04 7.03 -16.28
C CYS A 257 18.61 6.92 -15.76
N HIS A 258 17.74 7.83 -16.18
CA HIS A 258 16.34 7.91 -15.80
C HIS A 258 15.44 7.81 -17.04
N GLY A 259 14.20 7.29 -16.88
CA GLY A 259 13.23 7.17 -17.98
C GLY A 259 13.71 6.30 -19.15
N GLY A 260 14.92 5.72 -19.07
CA GLY A 260 15.56 4.94 -20.12
C GLY A 260 16.45 5.74 -21.08
N ASP A 261 16.40 7.07 -21.07
CA ASP A 261 17.11 7.94 -22.03
C ASP A 261 17.62 9.28 -21.47
N VAL A 262 17.30 9.59 -20.21
CA VAL A 262 17.72 10.83 -19.55
C VAL A 262 18.95 10.56 -18.69
N SER A 263 20.12 11.03 -19.12
CA SER A 263 21.35 10.94 -18.31
C SER A 263 21.22 11.80 -17.05
N ASP A 264 21.60 11.25 -15.89
CA ASP A 264 21.60 12.01 -14.66
C ASP A 264 22.66 13.14 -14.72
N PRO A 265 22.29 14.40 -14.37
CA PRO A 265 23.22 15.54 -14.47
C PRO A 265 24.40 15.45 -13.50
N GLU A 266 24.29 14.69 -12.40
CA GLU A 266 25.32 14.55 -11.38
C GLU A 266 26.10 13.23 -11.52
N PHE A 267 25.37 12.12 -11.74
CA PHE A 267 25.95 10.76 -11.73
C PHE A 267 26.09 10.14 -13.13
N GLY A 268 25.44 10.70 -14.15
CA GLY A 268 25.41 10.13 -15.49
C GLY A 268 26.71 10.23 -16.29
N LYS A 269 27.68 11.05 -15.83
CA LYS A 269 28.96 11.20 -16.52
C LYS A 269 29.73 9.90 -16.58
N GLY A 270 30.05 9.46 -17.78
CA GLY A 270 30.76 8.19 -18.02
C GLY A 270 29.85 6.97 -18.20
N HIS A 271 28.53 7.17 -18.19
CA HIS A 271 27.53 6.14 -18.44
C HIS A 271 26.61 6.57 -19.60
N ALA A 272 26.42 5.70 -20.58
CA ALA A 272 25.41 5.89 -21.60
C ALA A 272 24.12 5.17 -21.19
N CYS A 273 22.94 5.78 -21.41
CA CYS A 273 21.67 5.14 -21.08
C CYS A 273 21.46 3.79 -21.80
N GLY A 274 22.07 3.60 -22.98
CA GLY A 274 22.04 2.34 -23.72
C GLY A 274 22.78 1.17 -23.05
N GLU A 275 23.54 1.39 -21.97
CA GLU A 275 24.15 0.34 -21.15
C GLU A 275 23.13 -0.39 -20.28
N PHE A 276 21.98 0.24 -20.06
CA PHE A 276 20.95 -0.24 -19.14
C PHE A 276 19.73 -0.78 -19.89
N THR A 277 18.92 -1.56 -19.17
CA THR A 277 17.66 -2.09 -19.70
C THR A 277 16.66 -0.95 -19.89
N PRO A 278 16.17 -0.71 -21.11
CA PRO A 278 15.15 0.32 -21.33
C PRO A 278 13.80 -0.10 -20.73
N PRO A 279 12.92 0.86 -20.38
CA PRO A 279 11.56 0.55 -19.98
C PRO A 279 10.73 -0.01 -21.14
N VAL A 280 9.72 -0.80 -20.81
CA VAL A 280 8.68 -1.23 -21.75
C VAL A 280 7.78 -0.06 -22.13
N ALA A 281 7.43 0.76 -21.15
CA ALA A 281 6.65 1.96 -21.35
C ALA A 281 7.12 3.10 -20.43
N LYS A 282 7.08 4.31 -20.96
CA LYS A 282 7.14 5.55 -20.22
C LYS A 282 5.73 5.93 -19.80
N LEU A 283 5.50 6.07 -18.50
CA LEU A 283 4.17 6.30 -17.92
C LEU A 283 3.83 7.79 -17.76
N GLY A 284 4.82 8.65 -18.02
CA GLY A 284 4.76 10.10 -17.80
C GLY A 284 5.54 10.53 -16.57
N ALA A 285 6.03 11.79 -16.62
CA ALA A 285 6.85 12.31 -15.55
C ALA A 285 6.02 12.57 -14.29
N HIS A 286 6.52 12.03 -13.16
CA HIS A 286 6.00 12.27 -11.81
C HIS A 286 4.56 11.80 -11.56
N VAL A 287 4.03 10.86 -12.36
CA VAL A 287 2.68 10.32 -12.12
C VAL A 287 2.61 9.48 -10.84
N ALA A 288 3.75 9.11 -10.27
CA ALA A 288 3.90 8.23 -9.12
C ALA A 288 3.20 6.88 -9.37
N SER A 289 3.71 6.14 -10.34
CA SER A 289 3.21 4.81 -10.69
C SER A 289 3.50 3.82 -9.57
N LEU A 290 2.45 3.34 -8.88
CA LEU A 290 2.55 2.46 -7.72
C LEU A 290 2.10 1.02 -8.06
N GLY A 291 1.07 0.52 -7.38
CA GLY A 291 0.58 -0.84 -7.55
C GLY A 291 0.18 -1.17 -8.98
N MET A 292 0.56 -2.36 -9.43
CA MET A 292 0.24 -2.84 -10.77
C MET A 292 -0.13 -4.32 -10.74
N ARG A 293 -1.07 -4.72 -11.59
CA ARG A 293 -1.45 -6.13 -11.79
C ARG A 293 -1.80 -6.41 -13.24
N PHE A 294 -1.52 -7.63 -13.70
CA PHE A 294 -2.11 -8.16 -14.92
C PHE A 294 -3.57 -8.54 -14.67
N TYR A 295 -4.43 -8.19 -15.59
CA TYR A 295 -5.84 -8.57 -15.52
C TYR A 295 -6.07 -9.92 -16.20
N THR A 296 -6.42 -10.93 -15.41
CA THR A 296 -6.72 -12.28 -15.90
C THR A 296 -8.22 -12.64 -15.79
N GLY A 297 -9.03 -11.70 -15.27
CA GLY A 297 -10.47 -11.89 -15.09
C GLY A 297 -11.24 -11.99 -16.40
N ALA A 298 -12.52 -12.37 -16.29
CA ALA A 298 -13.43 -12.51 -17.42
C ALA A 298 -14.60 -11.51 -17.39
N MET A 299 -14.69 -10.64 -16.37
CA MET A 299 -15.79 -9.68 -16.27
C MET A 299 -15.63 -8.53 -17.26
N PHE A 300 -14.40 -8.01 -17.45
CA PHE A 300 -14.15 -6.92 -18.38
C PHE A 300 -14.14 -7.41 -19.83
N PRO A 301 -14.28 -6.52 -20.83
CA PRO A 301 -14.24 -6.90 -22.24
C PRO A 301 -12.99 -7.75 -22.57
N PRO A 302 -13.09 -8.68 -23.54
CA PRO A 302 -11.99 -9.61 -23.86
C PRO A 302 -10.65 -8.94 -24.18
N ASP A 303 -10.65 -7.72 -24.74
CA ASP A 303 -9.46 -6.94 -25.06
C ASP A 303 -8.75 -6.37 -23.81
N TYR A 304 -9.35 -6.49 -22.62
CA TYR A 304 -8.71 -6.15 -21.34
C TYR A 304 -7.84 -7.28 -20.79
N ARG A 305 -8.04 -8.51 -21.26
CA ARG A 305 -7.36 -9.68 -20.73
C ARG A 305 -5.86 -9.60 -21.01
N ASN A 306 -5.05 -9.94 -19.99
CA ASN A 306 -3.59 -9.84 -19.96
C ASN A 306 -3.03 -8.42 -20.12
N ASN A 307 -3.87 -7.39 -20.04
CA ASN A 307 -3.39 -6.03 -19.93
C ASN A 307 -2.98 -5.73 -18.47
N ILE A 308 -2.24 -4.66 -18.29
CA ILE A 308 -1.75 -4.22 -16.99
C ILE A 308 -2.60 -3.05 -16.51
N PHE A 309 -3.11 -3.12 -15.28
CA PHE A 309 -3.63 -1.96 -14.57
C PHE A 309 -2.58 -1.39 -13.65
N ILE A 310 -2.46 -0.07 -13.60
CA ILE A 310 -1.49 0.66 -12.77
C ILE A 310 -2.22 1.78 -12.04
N ALA A 311 -2.01 1.87 -10.73
CA ALA A 311 -2.41 3.02 -9.93
C ALA A 311 -1.36 4.13 -10.06
N GLU A 312 -1.74 5.27 -10.63
CA GLU A 312 -0.95 6.49 -10.67
C GLU A 312 -1.38 7.38 -9.49
N HIS A 313 -0.59 7.34 -8.41
CA HIS A 313 -0.88 8.00 -7.14
C HIS A 313 -0.91 9.53 -7.23
N GLY A 314 -0.20 10.09 -8.21
CA GLY A 314 -0.21 11.50 -8.52
C GLY A 314 0.98 12.30 -8.00
N SER A 315 1.31 13.35 -8.74
CA SER A 315 2.50 14.18 -8.56
C SER A 315 2.42 15.04 -7.29
N TRP A 316 3.59 15.35 -6.73
CA TRP A 316 3.76 16.34 -5.68
C TRP A 316 4.73 17.47 -6.09
N ASN A 317 5.58 17.22 -7.08
CA ASN A 317 6.69 18.10 -7.48
C ASN A 317 6.53 18.65 -8.91
N ARG A 318 5.29 18.87 -9.37
CA ARG A 318 4.97 19.52 -10.65
C ARG A 318 4.24 20.84 -10.42
N SER A 319 4.41 21.80 -11.32
CA SER A 319 3.66 23.06 -11.35
C SER A 319 2.17 22.82 -11.64
N LYS A 320 1.83 21.80 -12.45
CA LYS A 320 0.48 21.27 -12.63
C LYS A 320 0.45 19.81 -12.27
N LYS A 321 -0.51 19.42 -11.41
CA LYS A 321 -0.66 18.05 -10.97
C LYS A 321 -1.02 17.10 -12.11
N VAL A 322 -0.48 15.88 -12.07
CA VAL A 322 -0.76 14.79 -13.01
C VAL A 322 -0.87 13.45 -12.24
N GLY A 323 -1.36 12.41 -12.89
CA GLY A 323 -1.65 11.14 -12.24
C GLY A 323 -3.02 11.19 -11.56
N TYR A 324 -3.14 10.70 -10.32
CA TYR A 324 -4.39 10.62 -9.56
C TYR A 324 -5.46 9.85 -10.33
N ARG A 325 -5.07 8.71 -10.91
CA ARG A 325 -5.91 7.91 -11.79
C ARG A 325 -5.45 6.45 -11.82
N VAL A 326 -6.27 5.59 -12.39
CA VAL A 326 -5.88 4.23 -12.75
C VAL A 326 -5.81 4.15 -14.27
N VAL A 327 -4.71 3.60 -14.77
CA VAL A 327 -4.49 3.42 -16.21
C VAL A 327 -4.45 1.94 -16.58
N ARG A 328 -4.82 1.65 -17.83
CA ARG A 328 -4.62 0.38 -18.52
C ARG A 328 -3.41 0.52 -19.45
N VAL A 329 -2.47 -0.39 -19.38
CA VAL A 329 -1.40 -0.52 -20.38
C VAL A 329 -1.65 -1.78 -21.18
N THR A 330 -1.89 -1.61 -22.49
CA THR A 330 -1.91 -2.71 -23.45
C THR A 330 -0.49 -2.97 -23.93
N VAL A 331 -0.07 -4.21 -24.02
CA VAL A 331 1.30 -4.55 -24.40
C VAL A 331 1.36 -6.00 -24.88
N ASN A 332 2.23 -6.28 -25.84
CA ASN A 332 2.54 -7.67 -26.22
C ASN A 332 3.34 -8.37 -25.11
N ALA A 333 3.31 -9.70 -25.06
CA ALA A 333 4.03 -10.49 -24.07
C ALA A 333 5.56 -10.28 -24.10
N ASP A 334 6.11 -9.87 -25.24
CA ASP A 334 7.52 -9.53 -25.41
C ASP A 334 7.88 -8.11 -24.97
N GLY A 335 6.89 -7.32 -24.54
CA GLY A 335 7.05 -5.93 -24.12
C GLY A 335 6.92 -4.91 -25.27
N SER A 336 6.65 -5.33 -26.49
CA SER A 336 6.46 -4.43 -27.63
C SER A 336 5.05 -3.82 -27.67
N ASN A 337 4.88 -2.72 -28.42
CA ASN A 337 3.61 -2.06 -28.69
C ASN A 337 2.85 -1.59 -27.45
N ALA A 338 3.55 -1.19 -26.40
CA ALA A 338 2.93 -0.66 -25.20
C ALA A 338 2.13 0.62 -25.50
N ARG A 339 0.89 0.68 -25.01
CA ARG A 339 0.00 1.87 -25.10
C ARG A 339 -0.72 2.04 -23.77
N GLN A 340 -0.83 3.28 -23.31
CA GLN A 340 -1.49 3.65 -22.08
C GLN A 340 -2.83 4.32 -22.34
N GLU A 341 -3.85 3.91 -21.60
CA GLU A 341 -5.21 4.47 -21.62
C GLU A 341 -5.71 4.67 -20.19
N VAL A 342 -6.57 5.68 -19.98
CA VAL A 342 -7.17 5.91 -18.66
C VAL A 342 -8.36 4.96 -18.45
N LEU A 343 -8.36 4.25 -17.31
CA LEU A 343 -9.51 3.45 -16.86
C LEU A 343 -10.40 4.23 -15.90
N VAL A 344 -9.82 4.84 -14.87
CA VAL A 344 -10.55 5.63 -13.86
C VAL A 344 -9.81 6.92 -13.61
N GLN A 345 -10.50 8.06 -13.63
CA GLN A 345 -9.97 9.38 -13.27
C GLN A 345 -11.04 10.23 -12.60
N GLY A 346 -10.63 11.29 -11.90
CA GLY A 346 -11.55 12.23 -11.26
C GLY A 346 -11.24 12.47 -9.77
N TRP A 347 -10.19 11.85 -9.23
CA TRP A 347 -9.65 12.20 -7.90
C TRP A 347 -8.94 13.56 -7.89
N LEU A 348 -8.36 13.97 -9.02
CA LEU A 348 -7.83 15.32 -9.24
C LEU A 348 -8.91 16.19 -9.88
N MET A 349 -9.22 17.32 -9.26
CA MET A 349 -10.22 18.27 -9.69
C MET A 349 -9.62 19.34 -10.62
N PRO A 350 -10.45 20.04 -11.42
CA PRO A 350 -9.96 21.10 -12.34
C PRO A 350 -9.27 22.27 -11.63
N ASP A 351 -9.57 22.53 -10.36
CA ASP A 351 -8.93 23.52 -9.49
C ASP A 351 -7.65 23.00 -8.82
N GLU A 352 -7.18 21.82 -9.21
CA GLU A 352 -6.03 21.11 -8.64
C GLU A 352 -6.20 20.65 -7.20
N SER A 353 -7.42 20.73 -6.62
CA SER A 353 -7.71 20.03 -5.38
C SER A 353 -7.78 18.52 -5.61
N VAL A 354 -7.45 17.74 -4.57
CA VAL A 354 -7.37 16.28 -4.63
C VAL A 354 -8.23 15.73 -3.50
N TRP A 355 -9.11 14.78 -3.82
CA TRP A 355 -9.93 14.13 -2.81
C TRP A 355 -9.62 12.63 -2.61
N GLY A 356 -8.78 12.04 -3.48
CA GLY A 356 -8.30 10.67 -3.37
C GLY A 356 -7.00 10.46 -4.15
N ARG A 357 -6.27 9.39 -3.80
CA ARG A 357 -5.00 9.01 -4.41
C ARG A 357 -4.94 7.48 -4.54
N PRO A 358 -5.20 6.91 -5.72
CA PRO A 358 -5.13 5.46 -5.92
C PRO A 358 -3.71 4.96 -5.66
N ALA A 359 -3.59 3.86 -4.89
CA ALA A 359 -2.30 3.33 -4.45
C ALA A 359 -2.02 1.91 -4.97
N ASP A 360 -3.01 1.03 -4.98
CA ASP A 360 -2.87 -0.33 -5.52
C ASP A 360 -4.13 -0.73 -6.30
N VAL A 361 -4.00 -1.75 -7.13
CA VAL A 361 -5.08 -2.39 -7.88
C VAL A 361 -5.02 -3.90 -7.66
N LEU A 362 -6.17 -4.56 -7.51
CA LEU A 362 -6.24 -6.01 -7.27
C LEU A 362 -7.42 -6.61 -8.02
N PRO A 363 -7.20 -7.44 -9.07
CA PRO A 363 -8.27 -8.21 -9.68
C PRO A 363 -8.83 -9.25 -8.70
N LEU A 364 -10.16 -9.33 -8.61
CA LEU A 364 -10.85 -10.35 -7.82
C LEU A 364 -11.18 -11.59 -8.66
N PRO A 365 -11.46 -12.75 -8.01
CA PRO A 365 -11.83 -13.98 -8.72
C PRO A 365 -13.09 -13.87 -9.58
N ASP A 366 -14.01 -12.97 -9.25
CA ASP A 366 -15.21 -12.68 -10.05
C ASP A 366 -14.93 -11.83 -11.29
N GLY A 367 -13.69 -11.36 -11.45
CA GLY A 367 -13.24 -10.52 -12.55
C GLY A 367 -13.41 -9.03 -12.31
N SER A 368 -13.94 -8.58 -11.17
CA SER A 368 -13.93 -7.16 -10.81
C SER A 368 -12.52 -6.72 -10.38
N LEU A 369 -12.30 -5.40 -10.32
CA LEU A 369 -11.01 -4.81 -9.94
C LEU A 369 -11.18 -3.95 -8.68
N LEU A 370 -10.42 -4.24 -7.63
CA LEU A 370 -10.31 -3.35 -6.47
C LEU A 370 -9.26 -2.27 -6.71
N ILE A 371 -9.47 -1.11 -6.10
CA ILE A 371 -8.53 0.02 -6.06
C ILE A 371 -8.44 0.48 -4.61
N SER A 372 -7.24 0.53 -4.04
CA SER A 372 -7.00 1.17 -2.75
C SER A 372 -6.67 2.65 -2.93
N ASP A 373 -7.06 3.46 -1.95
CA ASP A 373 -6.85 4.91 -1.93
C ASP A 373 -6.39 5.32 -0.54
N ASP A 374 -5.13 5.72 -0.41
CA ASP A 374 -4.54 6.03 0.88
C ASP A 374 -4.92 7.43 1.41
N TYR A 375 -5.29 8.32 0.51
CA TYR A 375 -5.70 9.68 0.89
C TYR A 375 -7.15 9.71 1.37
N ALA A 376 -8.06 9.09 0.62
CA ALA A 376 -9.46 8.96 1.03
C ALA A 376 -9.66 7.93 2.14
N GLY A 377 -8.72 7.02 2.35
CA GLY A 377 -8.85 5.89 3.27
C GLY A 377 -9.91 4.90 2.80
N ALA A 378 -9.94 4.60 1.51
CA ALA A 378 -11.02 3.86 0.87
C ALA A 378 -10.51 2.69 0.01
N ILE A 379 -11.41 1.73 -0.16
CA ILE A 379 -11.30 0.68 -1.17
C ILE A 379 -12.50 0.82 -2.11
N TYR A 380 -12.24 0.88 -3.41
CA TYR A 380 -13.25 0.91 -4.46
C TYR A 380 -13.27 -0.40 -5.22
N ARG A 381 -14.41 -0.72 -5.84
CA ARG A 381 -14.58 -1.85 -6.74
C ARG A 381 -15.07 -1.38 -8.10
N VAL A 382 -14.36 -1.76 -9.15
CA VAL A 382 -14.73 -1.52 -10.54
C VAL A 382 -15.34 -2.79 -11.12
N THR A 383 -16.53 -2.68 -11.70
CA THR A 383 -17.25 -3.75 -12.39
C THR A 383 -17.57 -3.33 -13.82
N TYR A 384 -17.90 -4.30 -14.67
CA TYR A 384 -18.32 -4.06 -16.04
C TYR A 384 -19.59 -4.83 -16.36
N THR A 385 -20.51 -4.16 -17.04
CA THR A 385 -21.70 -4.77 -17.64
C THR A 385 -21.76 -4.29 -19.09
N ALA A 386 -21.83 -5.20 -20.03
CA ALA A 386 -21.98 -4.85 -21.46
C ALA A 386 -23.19 -3.93 -21.63
N PRO A 387 -23.08 -2.83 -22.41
CA PRO A 387 -24.18 -1.92 -22.67
C PRO A 387 -25.32 -2.55 -23.44
#